data_c38caecea670d02bb7eb32d4b5c25160
#
_entry.id   c38caecea670d02bb7eb32d4b5c25160
#
_cell.length_a   1.000
_cell.length_b   1.000
_cell.length_c   1.000
_cell.angle_alpha   90.00
_cell.angle_beta   90.00
_cell.angle_gamma   90.00
#
_symmetry.space_group_name_H-M   'P 1'
#
loop_
_entity.id
_entity.type
_entity.pdbx_description
1 polymer ?
#
loop_
_entity_poly.entity_id
_entity_poly.type
_entity_poly.pdbx_seq_one_letter_code
_entity_poly.pdbx_strand_id
1 'polypeptide(L)'
;MNIIDVYDKYIDDKRKQNEEVRYKDHKRWFHGSGCGTCVRKHYFANVEKVPRTPKSKDTLRLFRLGDIVHNDIQAAVSEYAEKHNITVYIEQEIRIPGLNVRGFLDLVVADDNALYDIKTCNSKKYKITFSGKLNQFNEPTNYYMQLGTYGHWYEQETGKSLDKLALVYYNKDTSEMQEFEVPRSYIQRAVRYWERVKKDFAEGLPKVRLGYAPVKKWECNIKYCDFYTICGGGLNNE
;
A
#
# COMPACT_ATOMS: atom_id res chain seq x y z
N MET A 1 -16.07 -13.69 -30.83
CA MET A 1 -15.39 -12.82 -29.83
C MET A 1 -15.74 -13.29 -28.43
N ASN A 2 -14.75 -13.57 -27.58
CA ASN A 2 -14.98 -13.93 -26.19
C ASN A 2 -14.80 -12.65 -25.33
N ILE A 3 -15.86 -12.20 -24.65
CA ILE A 3 -15.84 -10.96 -23.87
C ILE A 3 -14.88 -11.04 -22.68
N ILE A 4 -14.73 -12.23 -22.08
CA ILE A 4 -13.80 -12.42 -20.95
C ILE A 4 -12.35 -12.21 -21.42
N ASP A 5 -11.97 -12.77 -22.58
CA ASP A 5 -10.62 -12.61 -23.12
C ASP A 5 -10.33 -11.14 -23.51
N VAL A 6 -11.34 -10.45 -24.04
CA VAL A 6 -11.22 -9.01 -24.38
C VAL A 6 -10.99 -8.20 -23.11
N TYR A 7 -11.74 -8.47 -22.03
CA TYR A 7 -11.61 -7.75 -20.76
C TYR A 7 -10.27 -8.04 -20.09
N ASP A 8 -9.82 -9.29 -20.08
CA ASP A 8 -8.51 -9.66 -19.52
C ASP A 8 -7.36 -8.95 -20.25
N LYS A 9 -7.43 -8.91 -21.59
CA LYS A 9 -6.45 -8.19 -22.38
C LYS A 9 -6.44 -6.69 -22.08
N TYR A 10 -7.62 -6.08 -21.95
CA TYR A 10 -7.75 -4.67 -21.57
C TYR A 10 -7.07 -4.39 -20.22
N ILE A 11 -7.28 -5.24 -19.20
CA ILE A 11 -6.67 -5.10 -17.89
C ILE A 11 -5.14 -5.21 -17.99
N ASP A 12 -4.63 -6.19 -18.76
CA ASP A 12 -3.19 -6.36 -18.94
C ASP A 12 -2.55 -5.15 -19.65
N ASP A 13 -3.21 -4.61 -20.68
CA ASP A 13 -2.71 -3.44 -21.41
C ASP A 13 -2.70 -2.18 -20.50
N LYS A 14 -3.75 -1.96 -19.70
CA LYS A 14 -3.79 -0.87 -18.72
C LYS A 14 -2.71 -1.01 -17.66
N ARG A 15 -2.45 -2.22 -17.17
CA ARG A 15 -1.38 -2.47 -16.20
C ARG A 15 -0.01 -2.13 -16.78
N LYS A 16 0.28 -2.56 -18.01
CA LYS A 16 1.55 -2.25 -18.70
C LYS A 16 1.74 -0.74 -18.88
N GLN A 17 0.71 -0.02 -19.32
CA GLN A 17 0.75 1.44 -19.44
C GLN A 17 1.08 2.12 -18.10
N ASN A 18 0.43 1.68 -17.02
CA ASN A 18 0.68 2.23 -15.68
C ASN A 18 2.09 1.89 -15.17
N GLU A 19 2.59 0.69 -15.44
CA GLU A 19 3.96 0.30 -15.09
C GLU A 19 4.99 1.14 -15.84
N GLU A 20 4.82 1.38 -17.13
CA GLU A 20 5.71 2.22 -17.93
C GLU A 20 5.77 3.66 -17.39
N VAL A 21 4.63 4.24 -17.01
CA VAL A 21 4.58 5.57 -16.41
C VAL A 21 5.24 5.60 -15.03
N ARG A 22 4.97 4.60 -14.19
CA ARG A 22 5.52 4.51 -12.82
C ARG A 22 7.02 4.24 -12.77
N TYR A 23 7.58 3.56 -13.77
CA TYR A 23 8.99 3.14 -13.78
C TYR A 23 9.89 3.89 -14.77
N LYS A 24 9.44 5.04 -15.27
CA LYS A 24 10.27 5.91 -16.15
C LYS A 24 11.59 6.35 -15.50
N ASP A 25 11.64 6.36 -14.18
CA ASP A 25 12.82 6.72 -13.41
C ASP A 25 13.76 5.51 -13.24
N HIS A 26 14.98 5.60 -13.73
CA HIS A 26 15.98 4.52 -13.59
C HIS A 26 16.42 4.27 -12.15
N LYS A 27 16.12 5.20 -11.22
CA LYS A 27 16.38 5.04 -9.80
C LYS A 27 15.38 4.07 -9.19
N ARG A 28 15.88 3.06 -8.50
CA ARG A 28 15.01 2.11 -7.79
C ARG A 28 14.61 2.67 -6.45
N TRP A 29 13.34 2.95 -6.36
CA TRP A 29 12.68 3.39 -5.16
C TRP A 29 11.98 2.23 -4.47
N PHE A 30 11.97 2.24 -3.14
CA PHE A 30 11.00 1.44 -2.40
C PHE A 30 9.61 2.03 -2.61
N HIS A 31 8.62 1.16 -2.68
CA HIS A 31 7.22 1.61 -2.79
C HIS A 31 6.62 1.82 -1.40
N GLY A 32 5.99 2.98 -1.17
CA GLY A 32 5.34 3.32 0.10
C GLY A 32 4.34 2.26 0.56
N SER A 33 3.57 1.67 -0.39
CA SER A 33 2.63 0.57 -0.13
C SER A 33 3.30 -0.74 0.37
N GLY A 34 4.62 -0.85 0.25
CA GLY A 34 5.37 -1.98 0.80
C GLY A 34 5.81 -1.79 2.26
N CYS A 35 5.52 -0.65 2.87
CA CYS A 35 5.89 -0.39 4.26
C CYS A 35 5.26 -1.43 5.20
N GLY A 36 6.03 -1.91 6.17
CA GLY A 36 5.54 -2.90 7.12
C GLY A 36 5.41 -4.33 6.57
N THR A 37 5.85 -4.59 5.34
CA THR A 37 5.93 -5.95 4.79
C THR A 37 7.30 -6.58 5.04
N CYS A 38 7.48 -7.86 4.65
CA CYS A 38 8.75 -8.56 4.80
C CYS A 38 9.89 -7.82 4.07
N VAL A 39 10.96 -7.47 4.79
CA VAL A 39 12.11 -6.73 4.25
C VAL A 39 12.81 -7.47 3.10
N ARG A 40 12.80 -8.80 3.10
CA ARG A 40 13.34 -9.61 1.99
C ARG A 40 12.61 -9.38 0.68
N LYS A 41 11.31 -9.07 0.70
CA LYS A 41 10.56 -8.72 -0.53
C LYS A 41 11.16 -7.48 -1.20
N HIS A 42 11.53 -6.49 -0.41
CA HIS A 42 12.20 -5.29 -0.93
C HIS A 42 13.60 -5.62 -1.46
N TYR A 43 14.35 -6.48 -0.77
CA TYR A 43 15.68 -6.89 -1.20
C TYR A 43 15.63 -7.59 -2.55
N PHE A 44 14.83 -8.64 -2.69
CA PHE A 44 14.69 -9.36 -3.96
C PHE A 44 14.18 -8.48 -5.11
N ALA A 45 13.22 -7.58 -4.82
CA ALA A 45 12.68 -6.69 -5.83
C ALA A 45 13.65 -5.59 -6.26
N ASN A 46 14.43 -5.03 -5.34
CA ASN A 46 15.21 -3.82 -5.60
C ASN A 46 16.71 -4.08 -5.75
N VAL A 47 17.27 -5.06 -5.07
CA VAL A 47 18.71 -5.39 -5.12
C VAL A 47 18.96 -6.48 -6.16
N GLU A 48 18.36 -7.65 -5.99
CA GLU A 48 18.58 -8.78 -6.89
C GLU A 48 17.76 -8.73 -8.19
N LYS A 49 16.76 -7.83 -8.25
CA LYS A 49 15.95 -7.63 -9.45
C LYS A 49 15.17 -8.87 -9.88
N VAL A 50 14.82 -9.70 -8.94
CA VAL A 50 14.07 -10.92 -9.21
C VAL A 50 12.68 -10.59 -9.78
N PRO A 51 12.29 -11.18 -10.90
CA PRO A 51 10.95 -11.02 -11.43
C PRO A 51 9.89 -11.51 -10.43
N ARG A 52 8.81 -10.77 -10.29
CA ARG A 52 7.67 -11.21 -9.47
C ARG A 52 6.90 -12.33 -10.15
N THR A 53 6.33 -13.23 -9.37
CA THR A 53 5.41 -14.24 -9.90
C THR A 53 4.20 -13.57 -10.57
N PRO A 54 3.87 -13.94 -11.82
CA PRO A 54 2.69 -13.40 -12.51
C PRO A 54 1.42 -13.65 -11.70
N LYS A 55 0.54 -12.65 -11.65
CA LYS A 55 -0.75 -12.78 -10.96
C LYS A 55 -1.76 -13.50 -11.85
N SER A 56 -2.66 -14.26 -11.23
CA SER A 56 -3.79 -14.86 -11.96
C SER A 56 -4.74 -13.79 -12.51
N LYS A 57 -5.47 -14.12 -13.56
CA LYS A 57 -6.48 -13.24 -14.17
C LYS A 57 -7.52 -12.76 -13.15
N ASP A 58 -7.98 -13.65 -12.27
CA ASP A 58 -8.93 -13.30 -11.20
C ASP A 58 -8.33 -12.26 -10.23
N THR A 59 -7.06 -12.41 -9.87
CA THR A 59 -6.36 -11.43 -9.03
C THR A 59 -6.26 -10.07 -9.72
N LEU A 60 -5.97 -10.05 -11.01
CA LEU A 60 -5.88 -8.81 -11.79
C LEU A 60 -7.25 -8.12 -11.93
N ARG A 61 -8.32 -8.89 -12.13
CA ARG A 61 -9.71 -8.36 -12.12
C ARG A 61 -10.06 -7.77 -10.76
N LEU A 62 -9.64 -8.43 -9.66
CA LEU A 62 -9.85 -7.92 -8.30
C LEU A 62 -9.10 -6.60 -8.05
N PHE A 63 -7.87 -6.46 -8.54
CA PHE A 63 -7.13 -5.20 -8.45
C PHE A 63 -7.83 -4.11 -9.27
N ARG A 64 -8.29 -4.44 -10.49
CA ARG A 64 -9.03 -3.49 -11.32
C ARG A 64 -10.32 -3.00 -10.66
N LEU A 65 -11.04 -3.87 -9.94
CA LEU A 65 -12.20 -3.46 -9.15
C LEU A 65 -11.80 -2.45 -8.06
N GLY A 66 -10.67 -2.69 -7.39
CA GLY A 66 -10.11 -1.72 -6.45
C GLY A 66 -9.84 -0.36 -7.10
N ASP A 67 -9.14 -0.34 -8.23
CA ASP A 67 -8.85 0.90 -8.97
C ASP A 67 -10.13 1.66 -9.36
N ILE A 68 -11.18 0.97 -9.79
CA ILE A 68 -12.46 1.59 -10.14
C ILE A 68 -13.09 2.27 -8.92
N VAL A 69 -13.14 1.59 -7.79
CA VAL A 69 -13.70 2.15 -6.55
C VAL A 69 -12.88 3.34 -6.07
N HIS A 70 -11.54 3.26 -6.11
CA HIS A 70 -10.68 4.39 -5.77
C HIS A 70 -10.97 5.60 -6.64
N ASN A 71 -10.98 5.42 -7.96
CA ASN A 71 -11.19 6.51 -8.91
C ASN A 71 -12.57 7.16 -8.73
N ASP A 72 -13.61 6.37 -8.44
CA ASP A 72 -14.97 6.87 -8.25
C ASP A 72 -15.08 7.72 -6.97
N ILE A 73 -14.54 7.22 -5.86
CA ILE A 73 -14.52 7.97 -4.59
C ILE A 73 -13.69 9.26 -4.74
N GLN A 74 -12.54 9.20 -5.39
CA GLN A 74 -11.66 10.34 -5.61
C GLN A 74 -12.33 11.38 -6.51
N ALA A 75 -13.05 10.97 -7.54
CA ALA A 75 -13.83 11.87 -8.41
C ALA A 75 -14.92 12.58 -7.61
N ALA A 76 -15.67 11.84 -6.78
CA ALA A 76 -16.71 12.44 -5.94
C ALA A 76 -16.15 13.47 -4.95
N VAL A 77 -14.99 13.16 -4.32
CA VAL A 77 -14.31 14.12 -3.43
C VAL A 77 -13.81 15.33 -4.19
N SER A 78 -13.25 15.15 -5.39
CA SER A 78 -12.77 16.26 -6.24
C SER A 78 -13.90 17.22 -6.60
N GLU A 79 -15.04 16.69 -7.06
CA GLU A 79 -16.21 17.51 -7.41
C GLU A 79 -16.80 18.25 -6.19
N TYR A 80 -16.84 17.57 -5.04
CA TYR A 80 -17.29 18.20 -3.81
C TYR A 80 -16.35 19.33 -3.36
N ALA A 81 -15.04 19.08 -3.40
CA ALA A 81 -14.02 20.02 -3.01
C ALA A 81 -14.03 21.27 -3.90
N GLU A 82 -14.20 21.12 -5.21
CA GLU A 82 -14.33 22.24 -6.16
C GLU A 82 -15.54 23.12 -5.82
N LYS A 83 -16.70 22.51 -5.56
CA LYS A 83 -17.93 23.25 -5.21
C LYS A 83 -17.83 24.04 -3.89
N HIS A 84 -17.00 23.56 -2.96
CA HIS A 84 -16.91 24.12 -1.62
C HIS A 84 -15.59 24.86 -1.35
N ASN A 85 -14.74 25.05 -2.38
CA ASN A 85 -13.41 25.65 -2.28
C ASN A 85 -12.50 24.99 -1.24
N ILE A 86 -12.55 23.66 -1.15
CA ILE A 86 -11.70 22.86 -0.28
C ILE A 86 -10.46 22.42 -1.05
N THR A 87 -9.29 22.52 -0.43
CA THR A 87 -8.03 22.09 -1.05
C THR A 87 -7.83 20.59 -0.84
N VAL A 88 -7.74 19.84 -1.95
CA VAL A 88 -7.47 18.40 -1.93
C VAL A 88 -6.31 18.02 -2.82
N TYR A 89 -5.54 16.99 -2.41
CA TYR A 89 -4.53 16.34 -3.25
C TYR A 89 -4.99 14.90 -3.50
N ILE A 90 -5.08 14.51 -4.78
CA ILE A 90 -5.58 13.21 -5.22
C ILE A 90 -4.51 12.53 -6.08
N GLU A 91 -4.21 11.25 -5.83
CA GLU A 91 -3.19 10.47 -6.54
C GLU A 91 -1.84 11.21 -6.62
N GLN A 92 -1.52 11.95 -5.56
CA GLN A 92 -0.29 12.74 -5.52
C GLN A 92 0.92 11.82 -5.44
N GLU A 93 1.82 11.96 -6.42
CA GLU A 93 3.13 11.30 -6.33
C GLU A 93 3.92 11.87 -5.15
N ILE A 94 4.43 10.99 -4.30
CA ILE A 94 5.31 11.33 -3.20
C ILE A 94 6.72 10.77 -3.42
N ARG A 95 7.72 11.51 -3.00
CA ARG A 95 9.13 11.06 -2.98
C ARG A 95 9.76 11.48 -1.65
N ILE A 96 10.38 10.53 -0.97
CA ILE A 96 11.12 10.74 0.28
C ILE A 96 12.58 10.32 0.03
N PRO A 97 13.43 11.22 -0.52
CA PRO A 97 14.80 10.86 -0.92
C PRO A 97 15.64 10.31 0.23
N GLY A 98 15.47 10.86 1.43
CA GLY A 98 16.16 10.41 2.64
C GLY A 98 15.90 8.94 2.99
N LEU A 99 14.72 8.43 2.69
CA LEU A 99 14.32 7.04 2.92
C LEU A 99 14.38 6.17 1.66
N ASN A 100 14.65 6.75 0.50
CA ASN A 100 14.58 6.11 -0.82
C ASN A 100 13.19 5.53 -1.12
N VAL A 101 12.11 6.24 -0.73
CA VAL A 101 10.73 5.82 -0.88
C VAL A 101 10.00 6.69 -1.90
N ARG A 102 9.21 6.05 -2.75
CA ARG A 102 8.28 6.66 -3.70
C ARG A 102 6.90 6.00 -3.54
N GLY A 103 5.86 6.75 -3.79
CA GLY A 103 4.49 6.22 -3.80
C GLY A 103 3.51 7.21 -4.38
N PHE A 104 2.24 6.83 -4.32
CA PHE A 104 1.13 7.70 -4.63
C PHE A 104 0.19 7.66 -3.43
N LEU A 105 -0.10 8.80 -2.86
CA LEU A 105 -1.12 8.90 -1.82
C LEU A 105 -2.49 9.02 -2.48
N ASP A 106 -3.50 8.40 -1.88
CA ASP A 106 -4.83 8.37 -2.48
C ASP A 106 -5.53 9.73 -2.35
N LEU A 107 -5.53 10.31 -1.15
CA LEU A 107 -6.28 11.52 -0.86
C LEU A 107 -5.74 12.27 0.36
N VAL A 108 -5.58 13.59 0.22
CA VAL A 108 -5.40 14.54 1.35
C VAL A 108 -6.46 15.62 1.25
N VAL A 109 -7.12 15.94 2.36
CA VAL A 109 -7.92 17.15 2.55
C VAL A 109 -7.04 18.11 3.33
N ALA A 110 -6.46 19.09 2.61
CA ALA A 110 -5.42 19.96 3.16
C ALA A 110 -5.97 20.96 4.19
N ASP A 111 -7.22 21.38 4.04
CA ASP A 111 -7.88 22.32 4.97
C ASP A 111 -8.13 21.67 6.34
N ASP A 112 -8.32 20.34 6.36
CA ASP A 112 -8.51 19.55 7.58
C ASP A 112 -7.19 18.89 8.08
N ASN A 113 -6.06 19.09 7.41
CA ASN A 113 -4.82 18.34 7.63
C ASN A 113 -5.08 16.82 7.76
N ALA A 114 -5.93 16.27 6.90
CA ALA A 114 -6.38 14.90 6.98
C ALA A 114 -5.91 14.09 5.76
N LEU A 115 -5.31 12.92 6.01
CA LEU A 115 -4.81 12.01 4.99
C LEU A 115 -5.58 10.70 5.03
N TYR A 116 -6.02 10.26 3.86
CA TYR A 116 -6.84 9.06 3.70
C TYR A 116 -6.21 8.12 2.67
N ASP A 117 -6.39 6.83 2.92
CA ASP A 117 -6.00 5.77 1.99
C ASP A 117 -7.21 4.82 1.82
N ILE A 118 -7.65 4.65 0.57
CA ILE A 118 -8.87 3.93 0.23
C ILE A 118 -8.56 2.44 0.12
N LYS A 119 -9.38 1.59 0.70
CA LYS A 119 -9.20 0.13 0.68
C LYS A 119 -10.49 -0.60 0.39
N THR A 120 -10.51 -1.37 -0.70
CA THR A 120 -11.58 -2.33 -0.94
C THR A 120 -11.34 -3.61 -0.15
N CYS A 121 -12.39 -4.17 0.42
CA CYS A 121 -12.30 -5.44 1.14
C CYS A 121 -13.57 -6.29 0.98
N ASN A 122 -13.50 -7.55 1.36
CA ASN A 122 -14.69 -8.40 1.47
C ASN A 122 -15.38 -8.24 2.83
N SER A 123 -16.62 -8.73 2.94
CA SER A 123 -17.44 -8.64 4.15
C SER A 123 -16.78 -9.23 5.40
N LYS A 124 -16.00 -10.32 5.25
CA LYS A 124 -15.28 -10.92 6.38
C LYS A 124 -14.23 -9.96 6.94
N LYS A 125 -13.42 -9.35 6.08
CA LYS A 125 -12.40 -8.38 6.48
C LYS A 125 -13.04 -7.13 7.06
N TYR A 126 -14.11 -6.63 6.42
CA TYR A 126 -14.86 -5.47 6.89
C TYR A 126 -15.39 -5.68 8.31
N LYS A 127 -16.12 -6.78 8.54
CA LYS A 127 -16.64 -7.13 9.86
C LYS A 127 -15.56 -7.24 10.93
N ILE A 128 -14.43 -7.87 10.63
CA ILE A 128 -13.32 -7.97 11.58
C ILE A 128 -12.77 -6.58 11.91
N THR A 129 -12.61 -5.70 10.93
CA THR A 129 -12.05 -4.36 11.11
C THR A 129 -12.93 -3.51 12.04
N PHE A 130 -14.24 -3.54 11.86
CA PHE A 130 -15.18 -2.67 12.58
C PHE A 130 -15.89 -3.31 13.78
N SER A 131 -15.58 -4.57 14.11
CA SER A 131 -16.20 -5.26 15.26
C SER A 131 -15.49 -5.04 16.59
N GLY A 132 -14.43 -4.25 16.63
CA GLY A 132 -13.55 -4.11 17.81
C GLY A 132 -12.71 -5.36 18.09
N LYS A 133 -12.65 -6.33 17.17
CA LYS A 133 -11.89 -7.60 17.31
C LYS A 133 -10.51 -7.57 16.67
N LEU A 134 -10.02 -6.39 16.31
CA LEU A 134 -8.65 -6.27 15.81
C LEU A 134 -7.64 -6.58 16.93
N ASN A 135 -6.62 -7.32 16.57
CA ASN A 135 -5.50 -7.68 17.43
C ASN A 135 -4.21 -7.80 16.60
N GLN A 136 -3.09 -8.02 17.24
CA GLN A 136 -1.77 -8.13 16.60
C GLN A 136 -1.67 -9.16 15.46
N PHE A 137 -2.59 -10.13 15.39
CA PHE A 137 -2.56 -11.17 14.35
C PHE A 137 -3.39 -10.84 13.12
N ASN A 138 -4.42 -10.00 13.26
CA ASN A 138 -5.38 -9.69 12.19
C ASN A 138 -5.44 -8.21 11.78
N GLU A 139 -4.84 -7.29 12.56
CA GLU A 139 -4.76 -5.88 12.17
C GLU A 139 -3.96 -5.70 10.87
N PRO A 140 -4.37 -4.79 9.98
CA PRO A 140 -3.68 -4.52 8.73
C PRO A 140 -2.50 -3.56 8.93
N THR A 141 -1.52 -3.97 9.74
CA THR A 141 -0.37 -3.13 10.12
C THR A 141 0.36 -2.54 8.92
N ASN A 142 0.44 -3.26 7.80
CA ASN A 142 1.05 -2.76 6.57
C ASN A 142 0.29 -1.55 5.99
N TYR A 143 -1.05 -1.50 6.09
CA TYR A 143 -1.84 -0.34 5.65
C TYR A 143 -1.60 0.87 6.58
N TYR A 144 -1.51 0.63 7.90
CA TYR A 144 -1.17 1.68 8.85
C TYR A 144 0.24 2.25 8.60
N MET A 145 1.20 1.38 8.30
CA MET A 145 2.57 1.76 7.96
C MET A 145 2.66 2.49 6.62
N GLN A 146 1.87 2.08 5.62
CA GLN A 146 1.74 2.80 4.35
C GLN A 146 1.25 4.23 4.58
N LEU A 147 0.15 4.36 5.32
CA LEU A 147 -0.44 5.66 5.66
C LEU A 147 0.54 6.51 6.46
N GLY A 148 1.25 5.92 7.42
CA GLY A 148 2.32 6.57 8.17
C GLY A 148 3.48 7.06 7.28
N THR A 149 3.83 6.31 6.21
CA THR A 149 4.85 6.73 5.25
C THR A 149 4.40 7.99 4.49
N TYR A 150 3.15 8.02 4.06
CA TYR A 150 2.58 9.16 3.35
C TYR A 150 2.39 10.36 4.28
N GLY A 151 2.00 10.12 5.53
CA GLY A 151 1.92 11.15 6.56
C GLY A 151 3.28 11.80 6.85
N HIS A 152 4.35 11.01 6.92
CA HIS A 152 5.70 11.56 7.05
C HIS A 152 6.05 12.50 5.89
N TRP A 153 5.78 12.09 4.65
CA TRP A 153 6.00 12.94 3.48
C TRP A 153 5.22 14.26 3.59
N TYR A 154 3.92 14.18 3.92
CA TYR A 154 3.07 15.36 4.03
C TYR A 154 3.59 16.36 5.07
N GLU A 155 3.94 15.89 6.26
CA GLU A 155 4.47 16.73 7.34
C GLU A 155 5.83 17.36 6.96
N GLN A 156 6.67 16.64 6.23
CA GLN A 156 7.95 17.17 5.74
C GLN A 156 7.75 18.22 4.62
N GLU A 157 6.86 17.98 3.69
CA GLU A 157 6.64 18.82 2.52
C GLU A 157 5.91 20.13 2.89
N THR A 158 4.94 20.03 3.80
CA THR A 158 4.08 21.17 4.14
C THR A 158 4.50 21.92 5.42
N GLY A 159 5.31 21.29 6.25
CA GLY A 159 5.62 21.78 7.61
C GLY A 159 4.43 21.72 8.58
N LYS A 160 3.27 21.16 8.14
CA LYS A 160 2.06 21.04 8.95
C LYS A 160 1.95 19.66 9.57
N SER A 161 1.45 19.59 10.77
CA SER A 161 1.11 18.33 11.43
C SER A 161 -0.22 17.81 10.89
N LEU A 162 -0.32 16.52 10.63
CA LEU A 162 -1.61 15.91 10.31
C LEU A 162 -2.49 15.80 11.55
N ASP A 163 -3.75 16.19 11.44
CA ASP A 163 -4.75 16.02 12.48
C ASP A 163 -5.40 14.65 12.42
N LYS A 164 -5.51 14.09 11.21
CA LYS A 164 -6.15 12.79 10.99
C LYS A 164 -5.38 11.94 9.98
N LEU A 165 -5.25 10.65 10.30
CA LEU A 165 -4.89 9.59 9.35
C LEU A 165 -6.00 8.55 9.37
N ALA A 166 -6.58 8.20 8.23
CA ALA A 166 -7.66 7.23 8.18
C ALA A 166 -7.60 6.33 6.94
N LEU A 167 -8.06 5.09 7.12
CA LEU A 167 -8.35 4.17 6.04
C LEU A 167 -9.85 4.26 5.71
N VAL A 168 -10.18 4.52 4.46
CA VAL A 168 -11.57 4.47 3.98
C VAL A 168 -11.82 3.06 3.42
N TYR A 169 -12.60 2.26 4.13
CA TYR A 169 -12.95 0.92 3.69
C TYR A 169 -14.23 0.91 2.87
N TYR A 170 -14.16 0.30 1.70
CA TYR A 170 -15.31 -0.05 0.87
C TYR A 170 -15.50 -1.58 0.88
N ASN A 171 -16.63 -2.05 1.40
CA ASN A 171 -17.00 -3.46 1.37
C ASN A 171 -17.57 -3.80 -0.02
N LYS A 172 -16.78 -4.48 -0.85
CA LYS A 172 -17.17 -4.83 -2.22
C LYS A 172 -18.31 -5.83 -2.34
N ASP A 173 -18.70 -6.50 -1.25
CA ASP A 173 -19.77 -7.49 -1.25
C ASP A 173 -21.14 -6.86 -0.88
N THR A 174 -21.14 -5.75 -0.10
CA THR A 174 -22.35 -5.10 0.42
C THR A 174 -22.45 -3.61 0.14
N SER A 175 -21.38 -3.01 -0.45
CA SER A 175 -21.23 -1.57 -0.69
C SER A 175 -21.23 -0.70 0.58
N GLU A 176 -21.11 -1.29 1.77
CA GLU A 176 -20.93 -0.53 3.01
C GLU A 176 -19.58 0.20 3.01
N MET A 177 -19.58 1.43 3.51
CA MET A 177 -18.37 2.24 3.66
C MET A 177 -18.20 2.71 5.09
N GLN A 178 -16.97 2.73 5.59
CA GLN A 178 -16.64 3.26 6.90
C GLN A 178 -15.18 3.69 6.96
N GLU A 179 -14.90 4.75 7.74
CA GLU A 179 -13.55 5.19 8.04
C GLU A 179 -13.01 4.47 9.27
N PHE A 180 -11.73 4.16 9.21
CA PHE A 180 -10.96 3.61 10.33
C PHE A 180 -9.77 4.52 10.61
N GLU A 181 -9.78 5.20 11.75
CA GLU A 181 -8.71 6.10 12.14
C GLU A 181 -7.46 5.33 12.56
N VAL A 182 -6.31 5.79 12.06
CA VAL A 182 -5.00 5.19 12.33
C VAL A 182 -4.21 6.11 13.26
N PRO A 183 -3.65 5.58 14.36
CA PRO A 183 -2.85 6.38 15.29
C PRO A 183 -1.65 7.05 14.62
N ARG A 184 -1.43 8.33 14.88
CA ARG A 184 -0.31 9.11 14.34
C ARG A 184 1.08 8.51 14.66
N SER A 185 1.18 7.71 15.71
CA SER A 185 2.42 6.99 16.04
C SER A 185 2.95 6.12 14.91
N TYR A 186 2.09 5.76 13.94
CA TYR A 186 2.48 5.01 12.74
C TYR A 186 3.36 5.82 11.79
N ILE A 187 3.34 7.16 11.83
CA ILE A 187 4.28 8.01 11.08
C ILE A 187 5.72 7.68 11.49
N GLN A 188 6.02 7.76 12.78
CA GLN A 188 7.36 7.47 13.29
C GLN A 188 7.74 5.98 13.16
N ARG A 189 6.75 5.08 13.25
CA ARG A 189 6.98 3.65 13.02
C ARG A 189 7.37 3.37 11.57
N ALA A 190 6.75 4.05 10.61
CA ALA A 190 7.06 3.94 9.19
C ALA A 190 8.47 4.45 8.87
N VAL A 191 8.86 5.61 9.43
CA VAL A 191 10.21 6.15 9.28
C VAL A 191 11.26 5.15 9.76
N ARG A 192 11.12 4.67 11.01
CA ARG A 192 12.04 3.67 11.57
C ARG A 192 12.11 2.38 10.77
N TYR A 193 10.98 1.97 10.17
CA TYR A 193 10.97 0.82 9.28
C TYR A 193 11.85 1.05 8.05
N TRP A 194 11.70 2.17 7.35
CA TRP A 194 12.47 2.47 6.16
C TRP A 194 13.95 2.71 6.42
N GLU A 195 14.30 3.40 7.52
CA GLU A 195 15.69 3.55 7.97
C GLU A 195 16.35 2.19 8.18
N ARG A 196 15.63 1.26 8.77
CA ARG A 196 16.12 -0.07 9.01
C ARG A 196 16.24 -0.88 7.72
N VAL A 197 15.27 -0.80 6.79
CA VAL A 197 15.38 -1.43 5.47
C VAL A 197 16.67 -0.98 4.78
N LYS A 198 16.98 0.32 4.81
CA LYS A 198 18.23 0.85 4.24
C LYS A 198 19.46 0.25 4.92
N LYS A 199 19.47 0.17 6.24
CA LYS A 199 20.59 -0.40 7.01
C LYS A 199 20.77 -1.88 6.70
N ASP A 200 19.68 -2.67 6.77
CA ASP A 200 19.75 -4.11 6.53
C ASP A 200 20.24 -4.43 5.10
N PHE A 201 19.93 -3.59 4.13
CA PHE A 201 20.39 -3.78 2.73
C PHE A 201 21.89 -3.54 2.54
N ALA A 202 22.49 -2.70 3.35
CA ALA A 202 23.93 -2.50 3.34
C ALA A 202 24.69 -3.75 3.85
N GLU A 203 24.02 -4.58 4.64
CA GLU A 203 24.57 -5.82 5.21
C GLU A 203 24.32 -7.06 4.33
N GLY A 204 23.58 -6.93 3.20
CA GLY A 204 23.22 -8.01 2.29
C GLY A 204 21.79 -8.50 2.45
N LEU A 205 21.52 -9.80 2.25
CA LEU A 205 20.16 -10.35 2.37
C LEU A 205 19.67 -10.27 3.82
N PRO A 206 18.59 -9.51 4.11
CA PRO A 206 18.10 -9.34 5.46
C PRO A 206 17.61 -10.64 6.08
N LYS A 207 17.85 -10.83 7.37
CA LYS A 207 17.21 -11.90 8.13
C LYS A 207 15.71 -11.63 8.26
N VAL A 208 14.91 -12.69 8.28
CA VAL A 208 13.48 -12.58 8.60
C VAL A 208 13.37 -12.27 10.10
N ARG A 209 12.73 -11.16 10.44
CA ARG A 209 12.57 -10.73 11.84
C ARG A 209 11.11 -10.56 12.17
N LEU A 210 10.60 -11.40 13.05
CA LEU A 210 9.29 -11.23 13.67
C LEU A 210 9.31 -9.97 14.55
N GLY A 211 8.27 -9.14 14.47
CA GLY A 211 8.12 -7.94 15.32
C GLY A 211 8.75 -6.66 14.80
N TYR A 212 9.51 -6.73 13.75
CA TYR A 212 10.18 -5.59 13.13
C TYR A 212 9.43 -5.02 11.92
N ALA A 213 9.08 -5.80 10.98
CA ALA A 213 7.88 -5.77 10.20
C ALA A 213 7.16 -7.02 10.62
N PRO A 214 5.91 -6.98 11.08
CA PRO A 214 5.26 -8.20 11.52
C PRO A 214 5.00 -9.10 10.32
N VAL A 215 6.02 -9.88 9.98
CA VAL A 215 5.91 -10.92 8.97
C VAL A 215 5.00 -11.97 9.56
N LYS A 216 3.74 -11.87 9.18
CA LYS A 216 2.74 -12.84 9.60
C LYS A 216 3.00 -14.14 8.85
N LYS A 217 2.85 -15.28 9.51
CA LYS A 217 3.07 -16.62 8.88
C LYS A 217 2.32 -16.76 7.55
N TRP A 218 1.14 -16.16 7.43
CA TRP A 218 0.36 -16.21 6.19
C TRP A 218 1.00 -15.43 5.03
N GLU A 219 1.81 -14.39 5.32
CA GLU A 219 2.53 -13.63 4.29
C GLU A 219 3.72 -14.43 3.72
N CYS A 220 4.33 -15.28 4.57
CA CYS A 220 5.42 -16.15 4.18
C CYS A 220 4.89 -17.47 3.64
N ASN A 221 4.20 -17.43 2.53
CA ASN A 221 3.55 -18.55 1.88
C ASN A 221 3.61 -18.39 0.36
N ILE A 222 3.75 -19.49 -0.36
CA ILE A 222 3.85 -19.52 -1.83
C ILE A 222 2.67 -18.80 -2.52
N LYS A 223 1.49 -18.81 -1.92
CA LYS A 223 0.30 -18.13 -2.45
C LYS A 223 0.38 -16.61 -2.36
N TYR A 224 1.11 -16.06 -1.38
CA TYR A 224 1.09 -14.63 -1.05
C TYR A 224 2.44 -13.93 -1.22
N CYS A 225 3.54 -14.68 -1.33
CA CYS A 225 4.87 -14.14 -1.49
C CYS A 225 5.45 -14.48 -2.85
N ASP A 226 5.63 -13.49 -3.70
CA ASP A 226 6.21 -13.65 -5.04
C ASP A 226 7.64 -14.22 -5.03
N PHE A 227 8.32 -14.16 -3.91
CA PHE A 227 9.71 -14.58 -3.73
C PHE A 227 9.86 -15.82 -2.85
N TYR A 228 8.76 -16.51 -2.52
CA TYR A 228 8.77 -17.63 -1.57
C TYR A 228 9.76 -18.72 -1.95
N THR A 229 9.76 -19.16 -3.21
CA THR A 229 10.63 -20.23 -3.71
C THR A 229 12.11 -19.84 -3.64
N ILE A 230 12.46 -18.62 -4.00
CA ILE A 230 13.85 -18.13 -4.01
C ILE A 230 14.34 -17.86 -2.59
N CYS A 231 13.46 -17.35 -1.74
CA CYS A 231 13.77 -17.08 -0.34
C CYS A 231 13.95 -18.36 0.50
N GLY A 232 13.52 -19.51 0.00
CA GLY A 232 13.53 -20.78 0.77
C GLY A 232 12.53 -20.83 1.91
N GLY A 233 11.48 -19.96 1.89
CA GLY A 233 10.42 -19.98 2.91
C GLY A 233 10.89 -19.52 4.29
N GLY A 234 11.69 -18.49 4.36
CA GLY A 234 12.47 -17.98 5.49
C GLY A 234 11.93 -18.14 6.93
N LEU A 235 10.60 -18.09 7.15
CA LEU A 235 10.01 -18.35 8.49
C LEU A 235 9.79 -19.84 8.81
N ASN A 236 9.89 -20.71 7.83
CA ASN A 236 9.65 -22.14 8.02
C ASN A 236 10.96 -22.92 8.18
N ASN A 237 12.10 -22.23 8.04
CA ASN A 237 13.44 -22.79 8.11
C ASN A 237 14.23 -22.30 9.35
N GLU A 238 13.61 -21.53 10.21
CA GLU A 238 14.05 -21.12 11.54
C GLU A 238 13.17 -21.78 12.60
#